data_a3e85ab870bd47a513fc13785f18f226
#
_entry.id   a3e85ab870bd47a513fc13785f18f226
#
_cell.length_a   1.000
_cell.length_b   1.000
_cell.length_c   1.000
_cell.angle_alpha   90.00
_cell.angle_beta   90.00
_cell.angle_gamma   90.00
#
_symmetry.space_group_name_H-M   'P 1'
#
loop_
_entity.id
_entity.type
_entity.pdbx_description
1 polymer ?
#
loop_
_entity_poly.entity_id
_entity_poly.type
_entity_poly.pdbx_seq_one_letter_code
_entity_poly.pdbx_strand_id
1 'polypeptide(L)'
;GTAPGANVAAIQVLGANGGSFSGIEAGLQWVLDNRATYNITSVNMSLGASDNSSTTQLSALSDEIAALKSQGVITFVAAGNSFSSFNAEGVGTPASDPNALAISALDIVNEGAASYSQRDTTITKVFAPGTGITNAAPGAGAATQTLSGTSMATPYVAGVSSLIKQLNPNLSVDEFESFLQQSSSVFSDPATGGDYRLLDINALGLLAAGGTLPDAPAAPADDHPDTVGSNATALPGASNTGSLEAGGDKDVFKVSGTAGASYLVDLRGAPSSLGTLTDPFVRILDVNGAALITDDDGGLGFESSVTYSPTSTGDFYVEVGAFSSSLIG
;
A
#
# COMPACT_ATOMS: atom_id res chain seq x y z
N GLY A 1 23.88 -2.38 -6.36
CA GLY A 1 22.59 -3.07 -6.39
C GLY A 1 22.19 -3.61 -5.03
N THR A 2 20.97 -4.08 -4.89
CA THR A 2 20.38 -4.54 -3.61
C THR A 2 21.13 -5.76 -3.04
N ALA A 3 21.56 -6.69 -3.91
CA ALA A 3 22.35 -7.86 -3.54
C ALA A 3 23.68 -7.87 -4.33
N PRO A 4 24.69 -7.14 -3.89
CA PRO A 4 25.91 -6.96 -4.67
C PRO A 4 26.75 -8.24 -4.84
N GLY A 5 26.54 -9.23 -3.98
CA GLY A 5 27.21 -10.56 -4.07
C GLY A 5 26.44 -11.61 -4.87
N ALA A 6 25.23 -11.31 -5.35
CA ALA A 6 24.46 -12.26 -6.14
C ALA A 6 25.00 -12.36 -7.57
N ASN A 7 25.01 -13.59 -8.10
CA ASN A 7 25.29 -13.83 -9.52
C ASN A 7 24.04 -13.56 -10.35
N VAL A 8 24.22 -13.05 -11.56
CA VAL A 8 23.14 -12.75 -12.51
C VAL A 8 23.34 -13.53 -13.80
N ALA A 9 22.36 -14.35 -14.17
CA ALA A 9 22.25 -14.92 -15.50
C ALA A 9 21.39 -13.99 -16.36
N ALA A 10 21.98 -13.32 -17.34
CA ALA A 10 21.26 -12.41 -18.23
C ALA A 10 20.73 -13.16 -19.45
N ILE A 11 19.41 -13.17 -19.63
CA ILE A 11 18.73 -13.80 -20.77
C ILE A 11 18.06 -12.69 -21.58
N GLN A 12 18.53 -12.48 -22.80
CA GLN A 12 17.96 -11.46 -23.67
C GLN A 12 16.70 -11.99 -24.38
N VAL A 13 15.54 -11.52 -23.96
CA VAL A 13 14.23 -11.86 -24.55
C VAL A 13 13.56 -10.67 -25.25
N LEU A 14 14.12 -9.46 -25.08
CA LEU A 14 13.66 -8.23 -25.72
C LEU A 14 14.76 -7.66 -26.62
N GLY A 15 14.37 -7.26 -27.82
CA GLY A 15 15.21 -6.51 -28.75
C GLY A 15 14.85 -5.02 -28.78
N ALA A 16 15.39 -4.28 -29.74
CA ALA A 16 15.14 -2.84 -29.91
C ALA A 16 13.65 -2.51 -30.15
N ASN A 17 12.88 -3.45 -30.68
CA ASN A 17 11.45 -3.28 -31.01
C ASN A 17 10.53 -4.08 -30.07
N GLY A 18 10.99 -4.42 -28.86
CA GLY A 18 10.28 -5.30 -27.93
C GLY A 18 10.58 -6.78 -28.12
N GLY A 19 9.70 -7.64 -27.62
CA GLY A 19 9.83 -9.10 -27.69
C GLY A 19 8.51 -9.79 -27.99
N SER A 20 8.52 -11.12 -28.00
CA SER A 20 7.34 -11.96 -28.12
C SER A 20 7.17 -12.86 -26.91
N PHE A 21 5.95 -13.29 -26.63
CA PHE A 21 5.70 -14.28 -25.58
C PHE A 21 6.50 -15.57 -25.81
N SER A 22 6.61 -16.05 -27.05
CA SER A 22 7.41 -17.22 -27.37
C SER A 22 8.92 -17.04 -27.12
N GLY A 23 9.44 -15.83 -27.27
CA GLY A 23 10.84 -15.53 -26.91
C GLY A 23 11.06 -15.51 -25.40
N ILE A 24 10.09 -15.02 -24.65
CA ILE A 24 10.10 -15.02 -23.17
C ILE A 24 9.95 -16.45 -22.65
N GLU A 25 9.02 -17.24 -23.22
CA GLU A 25 8.82 -18.66 -22.92
C GLU A 25 10.13 -19.46 -23.08
N ALA A 26 10.83 -19.30 -24.23
CA ALA A 26 12.13 -19.92 -24.43
C ALA A 26 13.18 -19.51 -23.39
N GLY A 27 13.11 -18.25 -22.90
CA GLY A 27 13.94 -17.76 -21.80
C GLY A 27 13.62 -18.44 -20.46
N LEU A 28 12.33 -18.60 -20.13
CA LEU A 28 11.88 -19.28 -18.92
C LEU A 28 12.21 -20.78 -18.98
N GLN A 29 12.05 -21.42 -20.15
CA GLN A 29 12.45 -22.81 -20.36
C GLN A 29 13.96 -23.01 -20.13
N TRP A 30 14.79 -22.06 -20.60
CA TRP A 30 16.22 -22.09 -20.32
C TRP A 30 16.50 -22.03 -18.80
N VAL A 31 15.73 -21.21 -18.04
CA VAL A 31 15.85 -21.16 -16.57
C VAL A 31 15.51 -22.51 -15.96
N LEU A 32 14.39 -23.14 -16.37
CA LEU A 32 13.98 -24.46 -15.89
C LEU A 32 15.08 -25.51 -16.11
N ASP A 33 15.66 -25.54 -17.32
CA ASP A 33 16.71 -26.51 -17.71
C ASP A 33 18.02 -26.30 -16.95
N ASN A 34 18.31 -25.06 -16.55
CA ASN A 34 19.62 -24.68 -16.01
C ASN A 34 19.59 -24.29 -14.51
N ARG A 35 18.40 -24.24 -13.87
CA ARG A 35 18.26 -23.73 -12.50
C ARG A 35 19.14 -24.47 -11.49
N ALA A 36 19.26 -25.80 -11.61
CA ALA A 36 20.05 -26.59 -10.68
C ALA A 36 21.56 -26.39 -10.90
N THR A 37 21.97 -26.21 -12.17
CA THR A 37 23.38 -25.99 -12.55
C THR A 37 23.89 -24.65 -12.00
N TYR A 38 23.08 -23.60 -12.07
CA TYR A 38 23.46 -22.25 -11.66
C TYR A 38 22.86 -21.82 -10.31
N ASN A 39 22.14 -22.71 -9.62
CA ASN A 39 21.44 -22.42 -8.39
C ASN A 39 20.53 -21.16 -8.51
N ILE A 40 19.70 -21.13 -9.56
CA ILE A 40 18.80 -20.01 -9.80
C ILE A 40 17.66 -20.07 -8.79
N THR A 41 17.51 -19.03 -7.99
CA THR A 41 16.50 -18.91 -6.92
C THR A 41 15.38 -17.96 -7.27
N SER A 42 15.59 -17.06 -8.22
CA SER A 42 14.58 -16.12 -8.66
C SER A 42 14.75 -15.69 -10.11
N VAL A 43 13.65 -15.26 -10.73
CA VAL A 43 13.58 -14.64 -12.04
C VAL A 43 13.06 -13.24 -11.90
N ASN A 44 13.69 -12.26 -12.52
CA ASN A 44 13.20 -10.89 -12.66
C ASN A 44 12.68 -10.66 -14.08
N MET A 45 11.42 -10.31 -14.20
CA MET A 45 10.76 -9.97 -15.46
C MET A 45 10.31 -8.51 -15.43
N SER A 46 11.24 -7.57 -15.70
CA SER A 46 10.94 -6.15 -15.87
C SER A 46 10.35 -5.87 -17.25
N LEU A 47 9.28 -6.59 -17.60
CA LEU A 47 8.60 -6.58 -18.89
C LEU A 47 7.11 -6.89 -18.71
N GLY A 48 6.30 -6.61 -19.73
CA GLY A 48 4.89 -6.95 -19.75
C GLY A 48 4.19 -6.41 -21.01
N ALA A 49 2.95 -6.80 -21.19
CA ALA A 49 2.07 -6.24 -22.21
C ALA A 49 1.47 -4.90 -21.75
N SER A 50 0.95 -4.13 -22.71
CA SER A 50 0.27 -2.85 -22.46
C SER A 50 -1.23 -3.06 -22.23
N ASP A 51 -1.57 -3.97 -21.31
CA ASP A 51 -2.93 -4.30 -20.88
C ASP A 51 -3.14 -3.98 -19.39
N ASN A 52 -4.34 -4.19 -18.89
CA ASN A 52 -4.69 -3.96 -17.48
C ASN A 52 -5.74 -4.98 -17.04
N SER A 53 -5.40 -5.84 -16.11
CA SER A 53 -6.30 -6.85 -15.57
C SER A 53 -6.45 -6.72 -14.07
N SER A 54 -7.68 -6.65 -13.60
CA SER A 54 -8.06 -6.69 -12.17
C SER A 54 -8.41 -8.09 -11.68
N THR A 55 -8.13 -9.11 -12.49
CA THR A 55 -8.28 -10.53 -12.12
C THR A 55 -7.04 -11.29 -12.52
N THR A 56 -6.73 -12.35 -11.78
CA THR A 56 -5.64 -13.26 -12.18
C THR A 56 -5.96 -13.90 -13.52
N GLN A 57 -4.99 -13.91 -14.42
CA GLN A 57 -5.14 -14.45 -15.77
C GLN A 57 -3.97 -15.34 -16.13
N LEU A 58 -4.26 -16.46 -16.79
CA LEU A 58 -3.24 -17.28 -17.41
C LEU A 58 -2.80 -16.67 -18.75
N SER A 59 -1.53 -16.76 -19.03
CA SER A 59 -0.89 -16.33 -20.27
C SER A 59 -0.17 -17.51 -20.94
N ALA A 60 0.47 -17.26 -22.08
CA ALA A 60 1.33 -18.27 -22.72
C ALA A 60 2.59 -18.63 -21.92
N LEU A 61 2.82 -17.99 -20.76
CA LEU A 61 3.99 -18.21 -19.89
C LEU A 61 3.62 -18.93 -18.59
N SER A 62 2.34 -19.26 -18.41
CA SER A 62 1.82 -19.69 -17.10
C SER A 62 2.32 -21.06 -16.67
N ASP A 63 2.56 -21.96 -17.61
CA ASP A 63 3.09 -23.29 -17.34
C ASP A 63 4.57 -23.25 -16.93
N GLU A 64 5.41 -22.41 -17.54
CA GLU A 64 6.79 -22.20 -17.10
C GLU A 64 6.83 -21.50 -15.73
N ILE A 65 6.01 -20.47 -15.52
CA ILE A 65 5.95 -19.76 -14.22
C ILE A 65 5.51 -20.73 -13.12
N ALA A 66 4.49 -21.56 -13.36
CA ALA A 66 4.03 -22.56 -12.41
C ALA A 66 5.10 -23.65 -12.17
N ALA A 67 5.81 -24.09 -13.22
CA ALA A 67 6.89 -25.03 -13.11
C ALA A 67 8.08 -24.46 -12.31
N LEU A 68 8.44 -23.20 -12.51
CA LEU A 68 9.46 -22.49 -11.73
C LEU A 68 9.06 -22.41 -10.26
N LYS A 69 7.82 -22.01 -9.97
CA LYS A 69 7.28 -21.97 -8.61
C LYS A 69 7.37 -23.32 -7.92
N SER A 70 6.94 -24.39 -8.59
CA SER A 70 6.99 -25.75 -8.05
C SER A 70 8.41 -26.24 -7.73
N GLN A 71 9.40 -25.63 -8.38
CA GLN A 71 10.82 -25.90 -8.18
C GLN A 71 11.51 -24.90 -7.24
N GLY A 72 10.76 -24.06 -6.55
CA GLY A 72 11.25 -23.09 -5.56
C GLY A 72 11.90 -21.84 -6.15
N VAL A 73 11.68 -21.57 -7.44
CA VAL A 73 12.16 -20.35 -8.12
C VAL A 73 11.05 -19.29 -8.08
N ILE A 74 11.36 -18.13 -7.51
CA ILE A 74 10.41 -17.02 -7.37
C ILE A 74 10.41 -16.20 -8.66
N THR A 75 9.26 -16.00 -9.28
CA THR A 75 9.14 -15.16 -10.49
C THR A 75 8.54 -13.80 -10.12
N PHE A 76 9.34 -12.74 -10.20
CA PHE A 76 8.94 -11.37 -9.99
C PHE A 76 8.62 -10.70 -11.30
N VAL A 77 7.46 -10.04 -11.41
CA VAL A 77 7.00 -9.40 -12.63
C VAL A 77 6.59 -7.95 -12.38
N ALA A 78 7.02 -7.05 -13.24
CA ALA A 78 6.64 -5.64 -13.19
C ALA A 78 5.12 -5.48 -13.45
N ALA A 79 4.43 -4.79 -12.56
CA ALA A 79 2.96 -4.62 -12.65
C ALA A 79 2.50 -3.81 -13.87
N GLY A 80 3.37 -2.97 -14.43
CA GLY A 80 3.08 -2.10 -15.57
C GLY A 80 3.12 -0.61 -15.23
N ASN A 81 3.22 0.25 -16.24
CA ASN A 81 3.45 1.68 -16.07
C ASN A 81 2.34 2.55 -16.72
N SER A 82 1.17 1.99 -16.96
CA SER A 82 0.08 2.65 -17.70
C SER A 82 -1.13 3.02 -16.82
N PHE A 83 -0.96 3.11 -15.48
CA PHE A 83 -2.07 3.43 -14.57
C PHE A 83 -2.77 4.74 -14.96
N SER A 84 -2.01 5.80 -15.24
CA SER A 84 -2.59 7.09 -15.66
C SER A 84 -3.38 7.04 -16.98
N SER A 85 -3.17 6.00 -17.80
CA SER A 85 -3.93 5.78 -19.03
C SER A 85 -5.21 4.99 -18.79
N PHE A 86 -5.16 3.99 -17.91
CA PHE A 86 -6.32 3.16 -17.56
C PHE A 86 -7.18 3.83 -16.48
N ASN A 87 -6.56 4.54 -15.55
CA ASN A 87 -7.20 5.16 -14.39
C ASN A 87 -8.15 4.18 -13.65
N ALA A 88 -7.70 2.95 -13.48
CA ALA A 88 -8.42 1.85 -12.87
C ALA A 88 -7.43 0.82 -12.30
N GLU A 89 -7.82 0.11 -11.25
CA GLU A 89 -7.06 -1.02 -10.73
C GLU A 89 -6.78 -2.06 -11.80
N GLY A 90 -5.65 -2.72 -11.67
CA GLY A 90 -5.20 -3.80 -12.55
C GLY A 90 -3.69 -3.79 -12.76
N VAL A 91 -3.20 -4.89 -13.30
CA VAL A 91 -1.79 -5.10 -13.66
C VAL A 91 -1.68 -5.63 -15.08
N GLY A 92 -0.52 -5.44 -15.71
CA GLY A 92 -0.26 -5.97 -17.05
C GLY A 92 0.09 -7.46 -17.05
N THR A 93 -0.14 -8.14 -18.16
CA THR A 93 0.31 -9.53 -18.38
C THR A 93 1.82 -9.55 -18.59
N PRO A 94 2.62 -10.47 -17.96
CA PRO A 94 2.20 -11.61 -17.16
C PRO A 94 2.16 -11.36 -15.63
N ALA A 95 2.17 -10.11 -15.14
CA ALA A 95 2.07 -9.85 -13.71
C ALA A 95 0.73 -10.32 -13.11
N SER A 96 -0.30 -10.47 -13.93
CA SER A 96 -1.59 -11.03 -13.54
C SER A 96 -1.61 -12.56 -13.36
N ASP A 97 -0.49 -13.26 -13.64
CA ASP A 97 -0.39 -14.71 -13.44
C ASP A 97 -0.46 -15.06 -11.93
N PRO A 98 -1.28 -16.05 -11.53
CA PRO A 98 -1.44 -16.41 -10.11
C PRO A 98 -0.17 -16.98 -9.47
N ASN A 99 0.80 -17.44 -10.24
CA ASN A 99 2.07 -17.99 -9.76
C ASN A 99 3.22 -16.98 -9.83
N ALA A 100 2.98 -15.77 -10.35
CA ALA A 100 3.91 -14.67 -10.38
C ALA A 100 3.70 -13.72 -9.19
N LEU A 101 4.76 -13.03 -8.78
CA LEU A 101 4.69 -11.96 -7.80
C LEU A 101 4.71 -10.61 -8.53
N ALA A 102 3.54 -9.98 -8.65
CA ALA A 102 3.39 -8.65 -9.25
C ALA A 102 3.97 -7.57 -8.33
N ILE A 103 4.88 -6.76 -8.87
CA ILE A 103 5.58 -5.70 -8.13
C ILE A 103 5.21 -4.34 -8.70
N SER A 104 4.67 -3.48 -7.85
CA SER A 104 4.32 -2.10 -8.16
C SER A 104 5.40 -1.13 -7.68
N ALA A 105 5.39 0.08 -8.25
CA ALA A 105 6.40 1.09 -7.98
C ALA A 105 5.92 2.12 -6.94
N LEU A 106 6.73 2.28 -5.89
CA LEU A 106 6.61 3.35 -4.91
C LEU A 106 7.33 4.61 -5.43
N ASP A 107 6.72 5.76 -5.23
CA ASP A 107 7.40 7.05 -5.28
C ASP A 107 7.91 7.42 -3.89
N ILE A 108 9.21 7.26 -3.68
CA ILE A 108 9.84 7.48 -2.37
C ILE A 108 9.89 8.97 -1.97
N VAL A 109 9.63 9.90 -2.88
CA VAL A 109 9.61 11.34 -2.58
C VAL A 109 8.24 11.77 -2.07
N ASN A 110 7.17 11.21 -2.67
CA ASN A 110 5.79 11.51 -2.30
C ASN A 110 5.18 10.45 -1.37
N GLU A 111 5.97 9.46 -0.94
CA GLU A 111 5.61 8.39 0.02
C GLU A 111 4.33 7.63 -0.34
N GLY A 112 4.07 7.42 -1.63
CA GLY A 112 2.87 6.78 -2.13
C GLY A 112 3.08 5.97 -3.41
N ALA A 113 1.99 5.46 -3.97
CA ALA A 113 2.02 4.79 -5.26
C ALA A 113 2.49 5.76 -6.35
N ALA A 114 3.48 5.36 -7.15
CA ALA A 114 3.90 6.16 -8.29
C ALA A 114 2.72 6.33 -9.27
N SER A 115 2.48 7.55 -9.74
CA SER A 115 1.30 7.91 -10.55
C SER A 115 1.13 7.08 -11.82
N TYR A 116 2.21 6.54 -12.36
CA TYR A 116 2.22 5.66 -13.53
C TYR A 116 2.03 4.17 -13.18
N SER A 117 2.30 3.77 -11.91
CA SER A 117 2.35 2.37 -11.52
C SER A 117 0.98 1.71 -11.57
N GLN A 118 0.84 0.68 -12.41
CA GLN A 118 -0.31 -0.21 -12.35
C GLN A 118 -0.30 -0.97 -11.03
N ARG A 119 -1.48 -1.22 -10.46
CA ARG A 119 -1.70 -1.87 -9.17
C ARG A 119 -3.13 -2.38 -9.04
N ASP A 120 -3.27 -3.42 -8.25
CA ASP A 120 -4.55 -4.05 -7.93
C ASP A 120 -4.46 -4.62 -6.51
N THR A 121 -5.47 -4.42 -5.70
CA THR A 121 -5.49 -4.80 -4.28
C THR A 121 -5.36 -6.30 -4.04
N THR A 122 -5.72 -7.13 -5.02
CA THR A 122 -5.69 -8.60 -4.92
C THR A 122 -4.46 -9.22 -5.60
N ILE A 123 -3.94 -8.58 -6.64
CA ILE A 123 -2.86 -9.13 -7.48
C ILE A 123 -1.50 -8.58 -7.10
N THR A 124 -1.39 -7.26 -6.83
CA THR A 124 -0.12 -6.65 -6.44
C THR A 124 0.35 -7.22 -5.10
N LYS A 125 1.55 -7.79 -5.07
CA LYS A 125 2.08 -8.40 -3.85
C LYS A 125 2.72 -7.38 -2.92
N VAL A 126 3.46 -6.42 -3.51
CA VAL A 126 4.14 -5.39 -2.74
C VAL A 126 4.53 -4.21 -3.63
N PHE A 127 4.62 -3.04 -3.02
CA PHE A 127 5.27 -1.86 -3.59
C PHE A 127 6.72 -1.80 -3.13
N ALA A 128 7.61 -1.43 -4.06
CA ALA A 128 9.02 -1.21 -3.78
C ALA A 128 9.52 0.05 -4.50
N PRO A 129 10.63 0.66 -4.07
CA PRO A 129 11.19 1.85 -4.69
C PRO A 129 11.31 1.71 -6.21
N GLY A 130 10.60 2.56 -6.96
CA GLY A 130 10.57 2.51 -8.43
C GLY A 130 10.70 3.86 -9.12
N THR A 131 10.70 4.99 -8.39
CA THR A 131 10.82 6.33 -8.95
C THR A 131 12.19 6.92 -8.65
N GLY A 132 12.85 7.48 -9.67
CA GLY A 132 14.14 8.14 -9.52
C GLY A 132 15.30 7.18 -9.17
N ILE A 133 15.25 5.94 -9.63
CA ILE A 133 16.22 4.90 -9.28
C ILE A 133 17.47 5.02 -10.14
N THR A 134 18.61 5.29 -9.51
CA THR A 134 19.92 5.39 -10.17
C THR A 134 20.63 4.05 -10.15
N ASN A 135 20.95 3.53 -11.34
CA ASN A 135 21.63 2.27 -11.56
C ASN A 135 22.70 2.38 -12.67
N ALA A 136 23.41 1.29 -12.90
CA ALA A 136 24.38 1.19 -13.99
C ALA A 136 23.69 1.47 -15.34
N ALA A 137 24.32 2.32 -16.16
CA ALA A 137 23.86 2.56 -17.52
C ALA A 137 24.36 1.44 -18.47
N PRO A 138 23.65 1.19 -19.59
CA PRO A 138 24.15 0.34 -20.64
C PRO A 138 25.50 0.82 -21.17
N GLY A 139 26.40 -0.10 -21.50
CA GLY A 139 27.71 0.20 -22.04
C GLY A 139 28.85 -0.14 -21.07
N ALA A 140 30.06 0.24 -21.42
CA ALA A 140 31.26 -0.04 -20.62
C ALA A 140 31.54 1.11 -19.63
N GLY A 141 31.96 0.77 -18.41
CA GLY A 141 32.48 1.71 -17.43
C GLY A 141 31.56 1.97 -16.23
N ALA A 142 31.82 3.04 -15.51
CA ALA A 142 31.13 3.43 -14.29
C ALA A 142 29.94 4.38 -14.53
N ALA A 143 29.41 4.45 -15.78
CA ALA A 143 28.29 5.30 -16.09
C ALA A 143 27.01 4.84 -15.38
N THR A 144 26.24 5.80 -14.90
CA THR A 144 24.93 5.55 -14.26
C THR A 144 23.82 6.28 -15.02
N GLN A 145 22.61 5.76 -14.89
CA GLN A 145 21.39 6.44 -15.36
C GLN A 145 20.32 6.34 -14.29
N THR A 146 19.43 7.33 -14.27
CA THR A 146 18.28 7.37 -13.36
C THR A 146 17.01 7.13 -14.17
N LEU A 147 16.25 6.13 -13.75
CA LEU A 147 15.01 5.71 -14.41
C LEU A 147 13.89 5.55 -13.38
N SER A 148 12.65 5.61 -13.87
CA SER A 148 11.45 5.34 -13.08
C SER A 148 10.59 4.29 -13.79
N GLY A 149 9.95 3.41 -13.02
CA GLY A 149 9.08 2.37 -13.53
C GLY A 149 8.93 1.21 -12.55
N THR A 150 7.89 0.41 -12.71
CA THR A 150 7.75 -0.89 -12.05
C THR A 150 8.91 -1.82 -12.44
N SER A 151 9.52 -1.59 -13.62
CA SER A 151 10.75 -2.25 -14.07
C SER A 151 11.96 -1.98 -13.16
N MET A 152 11.97 -0.92 -12.34
CA MET A 152 13.01 -0.60 -11.37
C MET A 152 12.67 -1.19 -9.99
N ALA A 153 11.41 -1.22 -9.62
CA ALA A 153 10.93 -1.83 -8.39
C ALA A 153 11.13 -3.36 -8.37
N THR A 154 10.83 -4.02 -9.48
CA THR A 154 10.89 -5.48 -9.59
C THR A 154 12.28 -6.06 -9.30
N PRO A 155 13.38 -5.59 -9.90
CA PRO A 155 14.72 -6.11 -9.60
C PRO A 155 15.20 -5.75 -8.19
N TYR A 156 14.63 -4.71 -7.58
CA TYR A 156 14.89 -4.39 -6.18
C TYR A 156 14.40 -5.54 -5.28
N VAL A 157 13.14 -5.99 -5.47
CA VAL A 157 12.56 -7.11 -4.71
C VAL A 157 13.26 -8.43 -5.04
N ALA A 158 13.63 -8.67 -6.31
CA ALA A 158 14.40 -9.85 -6.71
C ALA A 158 15.78 -9.90 -6.01
N GLY A 159 16.44 -8.75 -5.86
CA GLY A 159 17.67 -8.64 -5.08
C GLY A 159 17.45 -8.95 -3.60
N VAL A 160 16.38 -8.41 -3.00
CA VAL A 160 15.98 -8.73 -1.62
C VAL A 160 15.74 -10.23 -1.47
N SER A 161 15.02 -10.88 -2.39
CA SER A 161 14.78 -12.32 -2.32
C SER A 161 16.08 -13.14 -2.31
N SER A 162 17.12 -12.68 -3.01
CA SER A 162 18.44 -13.35 -3.01
C SER A 162 19.09 -13.28 -1.62
N LEU A 163 18.95 -12.16 -0.90
CA LEU A 163 19.44 -12.03 0.48
C LEU A 163 18.60 -12.92 1.43
N ILE A 164 17.30 -12.97 1.25
CA ILE A 164 16.40 -13.81 2.04
C ILE A 164 16.70 -15.30 1.83
N LYS A 165 16.92 -15.71 0.60
CA LYS A 165 17.36 -17.09 0.27
C LYS A 165 18.74 -17.45 0.82
N GLN A 166 19.61 -16.46 1.06
CA GLN A 166 20.87 -16.67 1.77
C GLN A 166 20.64 -16.96 3.26
N LEU A 167 19.65 -16.31 3.88
CA LEU A 167 19.27 -16.56 5.28
C LEU A 167 18.55 -17.89 5.44
N ASN A 168 17.63 -18.19 4.51
CA ASN A 168 16.85 -19.42 4.51
C ASN A 168 16.83 -20.04 3.10
N PRO A 169 17.83 -20.89 2.75
CA PRO A 169 17.94 -21.48 1.43
C PRO A 169 16.77 -22.39 1.00
N ASN A 170 16.07 -22.96 1.98
CA ASN A 170 14.95 -23.89 1.76
C ASN A 170 13.59 -23.20 1.71
N LEU A 171 13.52 -21.87 1.91
CA LEU A 171 12.27 -21.14 1.89
C LEU A 171 11.54 -21.36 0.55
N SER A 172 10.32 -21.88 0.61
CA SER A 172 9.48 -22.06 -0.58
C SER A 172 8.98 -20.72 -1.12
N VAL A 173 8.41 -20.72 -2.33
CA VAL A 173 7.83 -19.51 -2.92
C VAL A 173 6.61 -19.04 -2.12
N ASP A 174 5.77 -19.98 -1.67
CA ASP A 174 4.58 -19.66 -0.88
C ASP A 174 4.93 -19.11 0.51
N GLU A 175 5.97 -19.65 1.15
CA GLU A 175 6.48 -19.09 2.41
C GLU A 175 7.09 -17.70 2.22
N PHE A 176 7.85 -17.49 1.14
CA PHE A 176 8.38 -16.16 0.82
C PHE A 176 7.24 -15.16 0.62
N GLU A 177 6.21 -15.51 -0.15
CA GLU A 177 5.03 -14.67 -0.36
C GLU A 177 4.31 -14.38 0.95
N SER A 178 4.12 -15.39 1.80
CA SER A 178 3.52 -15.24 3.12
C SER A 178 4.32 -14.30 4.02
N PHE A 179 5.64 -14.46 4.07
CA PHE A 179 6.51 -13.58 4.85
C PHE A 179 6.53 -12.15 4.29
N LEU A 180 6.51 -12.00 2.96
CA LEU A 180 6.41 -10.71 2.32
C LEU A 180 5.12 -9.98 2.73
N GLN A 181 4.00 -10.69 2.78
CA GLN A 181 2.71 -10.12 3.21
C GLN A 181 2.67 -9.79 4.70
N GLN A 182 3.22 -10.65 5.56
CA GLN A 182 3.25 -10.44 7.01
C GLN A 182 4.20 -9.31 7.42
N SER A 183 5.34 -9.17 6.73
CA SER A 183 6.37 -8.19 7.06
C SER A 183 6.07 -6.78 6.54
N SER A 184 5.23 -6.66 5.52
CA SER A 184 4.98 -5.38 4.84
C SER A 184 4.04 -4.51 5.64
N SER A 185 4.36 -3.22 5.75
CA SER A 185 3.40 -2.21 6.21
C SER A 185 2.33 -1.95 5.16
N VAL A 186 1.20 -1.39 5.58
CA VAL A 186 0.08 -1.07 4.69
C VAL A 186 0.03 0.44 4.48
N PHE A 187 -0.27 0.87 3.28
CA PHE A 187 -0.61 2.26 2.97
C PHE A 187 -1.85 2.31 2.08
N SER A 188 -2.66 3.35 2.23
CA SER A 188 -3.83 3.59 1.39
C SER A 188 -3.46 4.45 0.19
N ASP A 189 -3.94 4.09 -1.00
CA ASP A 189 -3.73 4.85 -2.23
C ASP A 189 -4.97 5.66 -2.59
N PRO A 190 -4.94 6.99 -2.51
CA PRO A 190 -6.10 7.83 -2.79
C PRO A 190 -6.65 7.69 -4.22
N ALA A 191 -5.82 7.26 -5.18
CA ALA A 191 -6.25 7.15 -6.57
C ALA A 191 -7.12 5.92 -6.87
N THR A 192 -6.99 4.86 -6.06
CA THR A 192 -7.80 3.64 -6.18
C THR A 192 -8.76 3.47 -5.00
N GLY A 193 -8.47 4.11 -3.86
CA GLY A 193 -9.15 3.88 -2.58
C GLY A 193 -8.78 2.53 -1.96
N GLY A 194 -7.77 1.85 -2.47
CA GLY A 194 -7.34 0.53 -2.02
C GLY A 194 -6.11 0.58 -1.10
N ASP A 195 -5.99 -0.42 -0.25
CA ASP A 195 -4.85 -0.61 0.65
C ASP A 195 -3.82 -1.53 0.02
N TYR A 196 -2.57 -1.12 0.06
CA TYR A 196 -1.45 -1.82 -0.55
C TYR A 196 -0.31 -2.03 0.43
N ARG A 197 0.53 -3.01 0.12
CA ARG A 197 1.66 -3.40 0.96
C ARG A 197 2.95 -2.73 0.51
N LEU A 198 3.70 -2.20 1.47
CA LEU A 198 5.01 -1.60 1.26
C LEU A 198 6.10 -2.53 1.80
N LEU A 199 7.11 -2.82 0.97
CA LEU A 199 8.20 -3.71 1.32
C LEU A 199 8.98 -3.23 2.58
N ASP A 200 9.00 -4.07 3.61
CA ASP A 200 9.90 -3.92 4.76
C ASP A 200 10.95 -5.05 4.76
N ILE A 201 12.19 -4.69 4.43
CA ILE A 201 13.29 -5.65 4.29
C ILE A 201 13.73 -6.19 5.66
N ASN A 202 13.66 -5.38 6.71
CA ASN A 202 14.12 -5.78 8.05
C ASN A 202 13.14 -6.79 8.65
N ALA A 203 11.85 -6.51 8.58
CA ALA A 203 10.79 -7.40 9.03
C ALA A 203 10.79 -8.72 8.24
N LEU A 204 10.94 -8.65 6.91
CA LEU A 204 11.04 -9.82 6.05
C LEU A 204 12.27 -10.68 6.39
N GLY A 205 13.42 -10.05 6.62
CA GLY A 205 14.66 -10.74 7.02
C GLY A 205 14.52 -11.43 8.37
N LEU A 206 13.84 -10.80 9.32
CA LEU A 206 13.58 -11.38 10.63
C LEU A 206 12.75 -12.66 10.54
N LEU A 207 11.62 -12.64 9.79
CA LEU A 207 10.79 -13.82 9.56
C LEU A 207 11.56 -14.94 8.86
N ALA A 208 12.32 -14.61 7.84
CA ALA A 208 13.12 -15.59 7.08
C ALA A 208 14.20 -16.26 7.93
N ALA A 209 14.73 -15.57 8.95
CA ALA A 209 15.66 -16.12 9.93
C ALA A 209 14.99 -16.94 11.05
N GLY A 210 13.66 -17.15 10.98
CA GLY A 210 12.88 -17.88 11.99
C GLY A 210 12.55 -17.06 13.22
N GLY A 211 12.73 -15.73 13.17
CA GLY A 211 12.28 -14.81 14.20
C GLY A 211 10.77 -14.54 14.11
N THR A 212 10.25 -13.91 15.14
CA THR A 212 8.88 -13.39 15.15
C THR A 212 8.95 -11.88 14.99
N LEU A 213 8.01 -11.31 14.22
CA LEU A 213 7.87 -9.85 14.21
C LEU A 213 7.56 -9.40 15.64
N PRO A 214 8.17 -8.31 16.12
CA PRO A 214 7.63 -7.67 17.31
C PRO A 214 6.14 -7.47 17.03
N ASP A 215 5.30 -7.79 18.00
CA ASP A 215 3.90 -7.42 17.92
C ASP A 215 3.86 -5.98 17.42
N ALA A 216 3.09 -5.72 16.35
CA ALA A 216 2.86 -4.35 15.94
C ALA A 216 2.54 -3.58 17.23
N PRO A 217 3.19 -2.41 17.50
CA PRO A 217 2.82 -1.63 18.65
C PRO A 217 1.29 -1.67 18.69
N ALA A 218 0.72 -2.14 19.79
CA ALA A 218 -0.74 -2.16 19.91
C ALA A 218 -1.20 -0.80 19.41
N ALA A 219 -2.11 -0.79 18.45
CA ALA A 219 -2.69 0.46 17.98
C ALA A 219 -2.96 1.29 19.23
N PRO A 220 -2.58 2.57 19.29
CA PRO A 220 -2.86 3.37 20.44
C PRO A 220 -4.27 3.03 20.91
N ALA A 221 -4.49 2.84 22.19
CA ALA A 221 -5.81 2.50 22.68
C ALA A 221 -6.74 3.66 22.31
N ASP A 222 -7.86 3.36 21.68
CA ASP A 222 -8.93 4.31 21.40
C ASP A 222 -9.17 5.19 22.63
N ASP A 223 -8.92 6.49 22.51
CA ASP A 223 -9.01 7.45 23.62
C ASP A 223 -10.45 7.90 23.86
N HIS A 224 -11.31 7.79 22.82
CA HIS A 224 -12.73 8.10 22.89
C HIS A 224 -13.58 7.11 22.08
N PRO A 225 -14.71 6.62 22.60
CA PRO A 225 -15.50 5.58 21.94
C PRO A 225 -16.17 6.05 20.64
N ASP A 226 -16.19 5.18 19.62
CA ASP A 226 -16.79 5.39 18.30
C ASP A 226 -18.32 5.43 18.26
N THR A 227 -19.01 5.24 19.39
CA THR A 227 -20.45 5.01 19.39
C THR A 227 -21.20 5.90 20.37
N VAL A 228 -22.44 6.24 20.01
CA VAL A 228 -23.37 6.90 20.92
C VAL A 228 -23.64 6.04 22.17
N GLY A 229 -23.89 6.69 23.30
CA GLY A 229 -24.07 6.01 24.60
C GLY A 229 -22.76 5.81 25.37
N SER A 230 -21.66 6.31 24.86
CA SER A 230 -20.36 6.34 25.53
C SER A 230 -20.34 7.28 26.75
N ASN A 231 -19.31 7.12 27.58
CA ASN A 231 -19.07 7.98 28.73
C ASN A 231 -18.26 9.26 28.41
N ALA A 232 -17.76 9.40 27.17
CA ALA A 232 -17.07 10.60 26.73
C ALA A 232 -18.08 11.76 26.69
N THR A 233 -17.79 12.86 27.39
CA THR A 233 -18.67 14.00 27.47
C THR A 233 -17.96 15.28 27.11
N ALA A 234 -18.56 16.08 26.22
CA ALA A 234 -18.11 17.44 25.95
C ALA A 234 -18.98 18.44 26.75
N LEU A 235 -18.30 19.34 27.44
CA LEU A 235 -18.98 20.40 28.19
C LEU A 235 -19.04 21.68 27.36
N PRO A 236 -20.20 22.35 27.24
CA PRO A 236 -20.29 23.63 26.57
C PRO A 236 -19.30 24.65 27.15
N GLY A 237 -18.52 25.29 26.24
CA GLY A 237 -17.49 26.26 26.61
C GLY A 237 -16.15 25.67 27.04
N ALA A 238 -16.00 24.34 26.99
CA ALA A 238 -14.71 23.66 27.18
C ALA A 238 -14.13 23.22 25.84
N SER A 239 -12.80 23.08 25.77
CA SER A 239 -12.12 22.39 24.69
C SER A 239 -11.90 20.93 25.07
N ASN A 240 -12.16 20.02 24.13
CA ASN A 240 -11.83 18.62 24.24
C ASN A 240 -10.74 18.34 23.20
N THR A 241 -9.84 17.43 23.52
CA THR A 241 -8.79 16.95 22.61
C THR A 241 -8.89 15.44 22.51
N GLY A 242 -8.65 14.90 21.33
CA GLY A 242 -8.62 13.48 21.06
C GLY A 242 -7.63 13.21 19.95
N SER A 243 -7.44 11.94 19.62
CA SER A 243 -6.63 11.46 18.52
C SER A 243 -7.42 10.45 17.71
N LEU A 244 -7.26 10.44 16.41
CA LEU A 244 -7.76 9.37 15.55
C LEU A 244 -6.64 8.35 15.37
N GLU A 245 -6.71 7.22 16.09
CA GLU A 245 -5.63 6.25 16.22
C GLU A 245 -5.46 5.37 14.99
N ALA A 246 -6.53 5.19 14.23
CA ALA A 246 -6.54 4.36 13.03
C ALA A 246 -7.34 5.01 11.90
N GLY A 247 -7.09 4.58 10.68
CA GLY A 247 -7.88 5.03 9.55
C GLY A 247 -9.36 4.65 9.68
N GLY A 248 -10.25 5.65 9.65
CA GLY A 248 -11.69 5.46 9.84
C GLY A 248 -12.18 5.55 11.28
N ASP A 249 -11.27 5.81 12.21
CA ASP A 249 -11.55 6.07 13.61
C ASP A 249 -12.41 7.31 13.81
N LYS A 250 -13.18 7.33 14.90
CA LYS A 250 -14.13 8.39 15.22
C LYS A 250 -14.28 8.54 16.73
N ASP A 251 -14.25 9.75 17.19
CA ASP A 251 -14.51 10.11 18.56
C ASP A 251 -15.95 10.60 18.73
N VAL A 252 -16.71 10.01 19.65
CA VAL A 252 -18.10 10.39 19.90
C VAL A 252 -18.28 10.95 21.32
N PHE A 253 -18.60 12.22 21.39
CA PHE A 253 -18.80 12.96 22.64
C PHE A 253 -20.29 13.23 22.92
N LYS A 254 -20.72 12.95 24.13
CA LYS A 254 -22.06 13.29 24.58
C LYS A 254 -22.13 14.74 25.04
N VAL A 255 -23.14 15.45 24.61
CA VAL A 255 -23.45 16.82 25.05
C VAL A 255 -24.87 16.89 25.61
N SER A 256 -25.05 17.43 26.83
CA SER A 256 -26.38 17.68 27.38
C SER A 256 -26.89 19.01 26.87
N GLY A 257 -27.87 18.95 25.98
CA GLY A 257 -28.46 20.11 25.32
C GLY A 257 -29.70 20.66 26.00
N THR A 258 -29.88 21.99 25.94
CA THR A 258 -31.09 22.69 26.40
C THR A 258 -31.90 23.15 25.18
N ALA A 259 -33.20 22.92 25.19
CA ALA A 259 -34.10 23.35 24.10
C ALA A 259 -33.93 24.81 23.74
N GLY A 260 -33.74 25.13 22.47
CA GLY A 260 -33.59 26.47 21.94
C GLY A 260 -32.24 27.16 22.22
N ALA A 261 -31.35 26.53 22.98
CA ALA A 261 -29.96 27.01 23.09
C ALA A 261 -29.20 26.74 21.80
N SER A 262 -28.21 27.57 21.46
CA SER A 262 -27.38 27.43 20.29
C SER A 262 -25.98 26.94 20.69
N TYR A 263 -25.53 25.84 20.11
CA TYR A 263 -24.22 25.22 20.34
C TYR A 263 -23.38 25.34 19.08
N LEU A 264 -22.27 26.05 19.17
CA LEU A 264 -21.23 26.05 18.14
C LEU A 264 -20.27 24.92 18.45
N VAL A 265 -20.08 24.00 17.50
CA VAL A 265 -19.04 22.97 17.52
C VAL A 265 -18.00 23.38 16.49
N ASP A 266 -16.77 23.58 16.93
CA ASP A 266 -15.67 24.08 16.14
C ASP A 266 -14.54 23.07 16.26
N LEU A 267 -14.35 22.28 15.20
CA LEU A 267 -13.35 21.21 15.15
C LEU A 267 -12.10 21.73 14.44
N ARG A 268 -10.98 21.70 15.13
CA ARG A 268 -9.74 22.33 14.71
C ARG A 268 -8.62 21.32 14.52
N GLY A 269 -7.83 21.52 13.47
CA GLY A 269 -6.76 20.66 13.08
C GLY A 269 -5.52 21.40 12.61
N ALA A 270 -4.86 20.87 11.57
CA ALA A 270 -3.65 21.44 10.99
C ALA A 270 -3.84 22.85 10.39
N PRO A 271 -4.95 23.23 9.72
CA PRO A 271 -5.13 24.56 9.18
C PRO A 271 -5.00 25.67 10.21
N SER A 272 -5.51 25.50 11.42
CA SER A 272 -5.35 26.47 12.53
C SER A 272 -4.08 26.27 13.34
N SER A 273 -3.30 25.21 13.08
CA SER A 273 -2.15 24.78 13.89
C SER A 273 -2.54 24.40 15.35
N LEU A 274 -3.77 23.97 15.55
CA LEU A 274 -4.30 23.54 16.86
C LEU A 274 -4.48 22.01 16.95
N GLY A 275 -4.12 21.27 15.87
CA GLY A 275 -4.10 19.82 15.79
C GLY A 275 -3.26 19.37 14.61
N THR A 276 -3.24 18.06 14.37
CA THR A 276 -2.47 17.40 13.29
C THR A 276 -3.36 16.99 12.11
N LEU A 277 -4.65 16.77 12.35
CA LEU A 277 -5.58 16.33 11.31
C LEU A 277 -5.76 17.42 10.24
N THR A 278 -5.50 17.05 8.98
CA THR A 278 -5.48 18.00 7.86
C THR A 278 -6.87 18.35 7.32
N ASP A 279 -7.81 17.42 7.49
CA ASP A 279 -9.17 17.50 6.97
C ASP A 279 -10.14 16.86 7.99
N PRO A 280 -10.44 17.58 9.10
CA PRO A 280 -11.34 17.13 10.15
C PRO A 280 -12.81 17.23 9.70
N PHE A 281 -13.62 16.28 10.18
CA PHE A 281 -15.02 16.13 9.82
C PHE A 281 -15.90 16.01 11.07
N VAL A 282 -17.04 16.70 11.13
CA VAL A 282 -17.93 16.69 12.27
C VAL A 282 -19.37 16.32 11.90
N ARG A 283 -20.00 15.51 12.75
CA ARG A 283 -21.45 15.26 12.73
C ARG A 283 -22.08 15.54 14.08
N ILE A 284 -23.28 16.08 14.05
CA ILE A 284 -24.19 16.09 15.20
C ILE A 284 -25.13 14.90 15.04
N LEU A 285 -25.18 14.04 16.05
CA LEU A 285 -26.01 12.83 16.05
C LEU A 285 -27.11 12.94 17.09
N ASP A 286 -28.24 12.28 16.85
CA ASP A 286 -29.28 12.06 17.86
C ASP A 286 -28.89 10.93 18.83
N VAL A 287 -29.75 10.65 19.80
CA VAL A 287 -29.54 9.61 20.82
C VAL A 287 -29.48 8.18 20.25
N ASN A 288 -29.90 7.98 19.02
CA ASN A 288 -29.84 6.69 18.30
C ASN A 288 -28.67 6.60 17.32
N GLY A 289 -27.83 7.65 17.23
CA GLY A 289 -26.71 7.71 16.29
C GLY A 289 -27.07 8.17 14.87
N ALA A 290 -28.31 8.66 14.66
CA ALA A 290 -28.67 9.21 13.36
C ALA A 290 -28.12 10.64 13.21
N ALA A 291 -27.49 10.92 12.05
CA ALA A 291 -26.92 12.23 11.76
C ALA A 291 -28.02 13.29 11.59
N LEU A 292 -27.92 14.36 12.36
CA LEU A 292 -28.78 15.52 12.31
C LEU A 292 -28.19 16.64 11.45
N ILE A 293 -26.89 16.89 11.61
CA ILE A 293 -26.10 17.87 10.83
C ILE A 293 -24.73 17.26 10.58
N THR A 294 -24.15 17.64 9.45
CA THR A 294 -22.81 17.21 9.01
C THR A 294 -22.08 18.43 8.45
N ASP A 295 -20.79 18.54 8.73
CA ASP A 295 -19.92 19.59 8.19
C ASP A 295 -18.49 19.05 8.01
N ASP A 296 -17.81 19.49 6.93
CA ASP A 296 -16.43 19.14 6.62
C ASP A 296 -15.52 20.36 6.36
N ASP A 297 -16.06 21.49 5.89
CA ASP A 297 -15.29 22.66 5.46
C ASP A 297 -15.88 23.99 6.01
N GLY A 298 -16.73 23.96 7.03
CA GLY A 298 -17.39 25.15 7.55
C GLY A 298 -16.51 26.06 8.42
N GLY A 299 -15.27 25.63 8.71
CA GLY A 299 -14.29 26.32 9.54
C GLY A 299 -13.20 27.05 8.77
N LEU A 300 -11.99 27.08 9.32
CA LEU A 300 -10.80 27.67 8.67
C LEU A 300 -10.14 26.65 7.73
N GLY A 301 -10.09 26.95 6.44
CA GLY A 301 -9.49 26.03 5.45
C GLY A 301 -10.37 24.79 5.29
N PHE A 302 -9.86 23.61 5.65
CA PHE A 302 -10.58 22.34 5.68
C PHE A 302 -11.06 21.95 7.08
N GLU A 303 -11.14 22.90 8.04
CA GLU A 303 -11.68 22.64 9.36
C GLU A 303 -13.21 22.68 9.36
N SER A 304 -13.82 21.91 10.27
CA SER A 304 -15.28 21.83 10.38
C SER A 304 -15.83 22.74 11.45
N SER A 305 -16.95 23.41 11.16
CA SER A 305 -17.63 24.27 12.11
C SER A 305 -19.14 24.23 11.90
N VAL A 306 -19.89 23.76 12.88
CA VAL A 306 -21.34 23.60 12.78
C VAL A 306 -22.06 24.21 13.98
N THR A 307 -23.21 24.84 13.71
CA THR A 307 -24.11 25.33 14.77
C THR A 307 -25.36 24.45 14.86
N TYR A 308 -25.63 23.95 16.04
CA TYR A 308 -26.81 23.14 16.32
C TYR A 308 -27.67 23.75 17.43
N SER A 309 -29.00 23.71 17.26
CA SER A 309 -29.95 24.15 18.26
C SER A 309 -31.02 23.06 18.52
N PRO A 310 -30.92 22.30 19.62
CA PRO A 310 -31.87 21.24 19.91
C PRO A 310 -33.27 21.79 20.12
N THR A 311 -34.29 21.12 19.61
CA THR A 311 -35.69 21.47 19.76
C THR A 311 -36.29 21.00 21.10
N SER A 312 -35.61 20.06 21.77
CA SER A 312 -35.99 19.54 23.10
C SER A 312 -34.74 19.46 23.99
N THR A 313 -34.95 19.62 25.29
CA THR A 313 -33.88 19.40 26.27
C THR A 313 -33.59 17.93 26.39
N GLY A 314 -32.32 17.54 26.24
CA GLY A 314 -31.85 16.17 26.27
C GLY A 314 -30.44 16.04 25.69
N ASP A 315 -29.92 14.81 25.62
CA ASP A 315 -28.59 14.55 25.11
C ASP A 315 -28.59 14.53 23.57
N PHE A 316 -27.53 15.03 22.97
CA PHE A 316 -27.12 14.81 21.60
C PHE A 316 -25.65 14.45 21.58
N TYR A 317 -25.12 14.00 20.42
CA TYR A 317 -23.75 13.58 20.33
C TYR A 317 -23.02 14.34 19.22
N VAL A 318 -21.72 14.55 19.43
CA VAL A 318 -20.79 15.11 18.46
C VAL A 318 -19.84 13.99 18.05
N GLU A 319 -19.94 13.55 16.80
CA GLU A 319 -19.00 12.63 16.18
C GLU A 319 -17.93 13.45 15.48
N VAL A 320 -16.68 13.16 15.78
CA VAL A 320 -15.48 13.76 15.21
C VAL A 320 -14.74 12.69 14.44
N GLY A 321 -14.25 13.00 13.26
CA GLY A 321 -13.51 12.06 12.42
C GLY A 321 -12.69 12.79 11.37
N ALA A 322 -12.09 12.03 10.46
CA ALA A 322 -11.46 12.54 9.26
C ALA A 322 -12.41 12.43 8.07
N PHE A 323 -12.38 13.39 7.15
CA PHE A 323 -13.13 13.32 5.89
C PHE A 323 -12.75 12.08 5.07
N SER A 324 -11.49 11.71 5.09
CA SER A 324 -10.99 10.46 4.48
C SER A 324 -10.61 9.45 5.55
N SER A 325 -11.05 8.20 5.38
CA SER A 325 -10.70 7.09 6.27
C SER A 325 -9.20 6.72 6.28
N SER A 326 -8.39 7.38 5.47
CA SER A 326 -6.93 7.21 5.46
C SER A 326 -6.18 8.22 6.33
N LEU A 327 -6.87 9.24 6.85
CA LEU A 327 -6.28 10.26 7.72
C LEU A 327 -6.36 9.82 9.19
N ILE A 328 -5.27 10.07 9.91
CA ILE A 328 -5.14 9.94 11.36
C ILE A 328 -4.59 11.24 11.92
N GLY A 329 -4.82 11.55 13.17
CA GLY A 329 -4.39 12.82 13.73
C GLY A 329 -4.38 12.89 15.25
#